data_6e650b6f45dab7b7aca352a09ee35b87
#
_entry.id   6e650b6f45dab7b7aca352a09ee35b87
#
_cell.length_a   1.000
_cell.length_b   1.000
_cell.length_c   1.000
_cell.angle_alpha   90.00
_cell.angle_beta   90.00
_cell.angle_gamma   90.00
#
_symmetry.space_group_name_H-M   'P 1'
#
loop_
_entity.id
_entity.type
_entity.pdbx_description
1 polymer ?
#
loop_
_entity_poly.entity_id
_entity_poly.type
_entity_poly.pdbx_seq_one_letter_code
_entity_poly.pdbx_strand_id
1 'polypeptide(L)'
;MYIQKVKLQNFRSFGDEGICFLFNKGINAVIGENNNGKTALIDAIRIAFSCVLYKKDIFFSKTDFHVNAAGERAAFAQIDVYLKDVPQNLIEIWDPIQPDCGEFHVVFTLEKTAAGTDKVKYRAWGGKCEGNLLSSDTLEAINLDYLSALRDASSEMKPSRNSKLAELLETIAKEPKDKEALVDKLRTANQEILQTESLGKTKQVINENLFSIEQDLMYQKVDLGLVEPRFESITASLRTWIVPRWCFMGEDHQKYAQVRALESSDKYKAYIHDQECGLYIDVDSLIAKKEDLDDSLKDALVGLKKYSFEIFQNGLGYNNLLFI
;
A
#
# COMPACT_ATOMS: atom_id res chain seq x y z
N MET A 1 14.28 -16.72 8.21
CA MET A 1 15.21 -15.56 8.36
C MET A 1 14.70 -14.63 9.43
N TYR A 2 15.59 -14.00 10.24
CA TYR A 2 15.23 -12.97 11.22
C TYR A 2 16.42 -12.04 11.49
N ILE A 3 16.14 -10.82 11.98
CA ILE A 3 17.19 -9.90 12.42
C ILE A 3 17.77 -10.42 13.73
N GLN A 4 19.08 -10.71 13.75
CA GLN A 4 19.76 -11.15 14.95
C GLN A 4 20.34 -9.96 15.73
N LYS A 5 20.86 -8.96 15.03
CA LYS A 5 21.52 -7.83 15.63
C LYS A 5 21.40 -6.59 14.74
N VAL A 6 21.21 -5.44 15.36
CA VAL A 6 21.32 -4.12 14.70
C VAL A 6 22.29 -3.27 15.47
N LYS A 7 23.27 -2.69 14.78
CA LYS A 7 24.21 -1.73 15.35
C LYS A 7 23.96 -0.36 14.75
N LEU A 8 23.84 0.65 15.59
CA LEU A 8 23.59 2.04 15.21
C LEU A 8 24.74 2.92 15.72
N GLN A 9 25.24 3.78 14.87
CA GLN A 9 26.28 4.76 15.21
C GLN A 9 25.94 6.11 14.60
N ASN A 10 26.05 7.17 15.37
CA ASN A 10 25.78 8.54 14.97
C ASN A 10 24.39 8.79 14.40
N PHE A 11 23.40 8.06 14.88
CA PHE A 11 22.01 8.11 14.42
C PHE A 11 21.08 8.64 15.52
N ARG A 12 20.48 9.81 15.32
CA ARG A 12 19.54 10.49 16.25
C ARG A 12 20.10 10.57 17.69
N SER A 13 19.49 9.82 18.63
CA SER A 13 19.93 9.76 20.03
C SER A 13 21.18 8.92 20.28
N PHE A 14 21.65 8.15 19.29
CA PHE A 14 22.78 7.26 19.41
C PHE A 14 24.05 7.91 18.87
N GLY A 15 25.03 8.10 19.73
CA GLY A 15 26.29 8.81 19.43
C GLY A 15 27.36 7.96 18.74
N ASP A 16 28.58 8.44 18.81
CA ASP A 16 29.77 7.88 18.17
C ASP A 16 30.25 6.55 18.75
N GLU A 17 30.01 6.29 20.03
CA GLU A 17 30.30 4.97 20.63
C GLU A 17 29.44 3.86 20.00
N GLY A 18 28.28 4.24 19.46
CA GLY A 18 27.31 3.33 18.87
C GLY A 18 26.58 2.49 19.92
N ILE A 19 25.51 1.87 19.50
CA ILE A 19 24.72 0.94 20.31
C ILE A 19 24.41 -0.32 19.52
N CYS A 20 24.35 -1.45 20.23
CA CYS A 20 24.06 -2.74 19.64
C CYS A 20 22.79 -3.32 20.26
N PHE A 21 21.79 -3.60 19.43
CA PHE A 21 20.54 -4.27 19.82
C PHE A 21 20.59 -5.72 19.37
N LEU A 22 20.29 -6.63 20.28
CA LEU A 22 20.23 -8.07 20.01
C LEU A 22 18.76 -8.52 19.97
N PHE A 23 18.45 -9.36 19.00
CA PHE A 23 17.11 -9.91 18.81
C PHE A 23 17.15 -11.43 18.79
N ASN A 24 16.06 -12.04 19.23
CA ASN A 24 15.85 -13.47 19.18
C ASN A 24 14.86 -13.82 18.06
N LYS A 25 14.83 -15.08 17.64
CA LYS A 25 13.82 -15.57 16.74
C LYS A 25 12.43 -15.49 17.39
N GLY A 26 11.46 -14.95 16.67
CA GLY A 26 10.09 -14.74 17.13
C GLY A 26 9.82 -13.32 17.63
N ILE A 27 9.00 -13.17 18.66
CA ILE A 27 8.54 -11.87 19.15
C ILE A 27 9.66 -11.22 20.01
N ASN A 28 9.97 -9.97 19.69
CA ASN A 28 10.87 -9.14 20.47
C ASN A 28 10.14 -7.88 20.92
N ALA A 29 10.21 -7.55 22.21
CA ALA A 29 9.60 -6.35 22.78
C ALA A 29 10.66 -5.32 23.14
N VAL A 30 10.52 -4.10 22.62
CA VAL A 30 11.38 -2.97 22.97
C VAL A 30 10.65 -2.08 23.98
N ILE A 31 11.11 -2.10 25.22
CA ILE A 31 10.49 -1.38 26.34
C ILE A 31 11.45 -0.29 26.83
N GLY A 32 10.92 0.84 27.27
CA GLY A 32 11.70 1.94 27.80
C GLY A 32 10.86 3.21 27.94
N GLU A 33 11.41 4.22 28.61
CA GLU A 33 10.79 5.53 28.79
C GLU A 33 10.62 6.27 27.44
N ASN A 34 9.75 7.27 27.44
CA ASN A 34 9.59 8.11 26.26
C ASN A 34 10.90 8.84 25.95
N ASN A 35 11.17 8.99 24.66
CA ASN A 35 12.40 9.62 24.15
C ASN A 35 13.71 8.81 24.31
N ASN A 36 13.66 7.56 24.75
CA ASN A 36 14.84 6.68 24.89
C ASN A 36 15.22 5.93 23.60
N GLY A 37 14.92 6.49 22.43
CA GLY A 37 15.41 5.96 21.16
C GLY A 37 14.63 4.74 20.60
N LYS A 38 13.49 4.30 21.21
CA LYS A 38 12.70 3.17 20.69
C LYS A 38 12.26 3.38 19.23
N THR A 39 11.70 4.56 18.94
CA THR A 39 11.32 4.93 17.58
C THR A 39 12.54 5.05 16.66
N ALA A 40 13.65 5.57 17.17
CA ALA A 40 14.89 5.66 16.41
C ALA A 40 15.41 4.27 15.97
N LEU A 41 15.34 3.26 16.83
CA LEU A 41 15.69 1.88 16.47
C LEU A 41 14.79 1.34 15.34
N ILE A 42 13.47 1.49 15.48
CA ILE A 42 12.52 1.01 14.45
C ILE A 42 12.74 1.75 13.12
N ASP A 43 12.89 3.07 13.17
CA ASP A 43 13.13 3.87 11.97
C ASP A 43 14.49 3.54 11.33
N ALA A 44 15.53 3.24 12.11
CA ALA A 44 16.81 2.78 11.58
C ALA A 44 16.67 1.46 10.79
N ILE A 45 15.92 0.51 11.33
CA ILE A 45 15.61 -0.76 10.64
C ILE A 45 14.86 -0.45 9.32
N ARG A 46 13.80 0.35 9.36
CA ARG A 46 13.04 0.72 8.16
C ARG A 46 13.92 1.40 7.11
N ILE A 47 14.74 2.36 7.52
CA ILE A 47 15.68 3.07 6.64
C ILE A 47 16.66 2.09 6.00
N ALA A 48 17.23 1.18 6.79
CA ALA A 48 18.21 0.20 6.30
C ALA A 48 17.59 -0.71 5.23
N PHE A 49 16.38 -1.25 5.48
CA PHE A 49 15.68 -2.15 4.54
C PHE A 49 15.07 -1.44 3.33
N SER A 50 14.96 -0.12 3.35
CA SER A 50 14.42 0.65 2.22
C SER A 50 15.48 1.50 1.49
N CYS A 51 16.74 1.49 1.93
CA CYS A 51 17.77 2.45 1.46
C CYS A 51 18.01 2.42 -0.05
N VAL A 52 17.93 1.25 -0.70
CA VAL A 52 18.11 1.07 -2.15
C VAL A 52 16.78 0.87 -2.90
N LEU A 53 15.65 0.80 -2.21
CA LEU A 53 14.35 0.61 -2.86
C LEU A 53 13.87 1.89 -3.56
N TYR A 54 13.13 1.72 -4.66
CA TYR A 54 12.48 2.82 -5.37
C TYR A 54 11.33 3.44 -4.55
N LYS A 55 10.51 2.61 -3.90
CA LYS A 55 9.43 3.04 -3.02
C LYS A 55 9.97 3.09 -1.59
N LYS A 56 10.09 4.28 -1.03
CA LYS A 56 10.51 4.49 0.36
C LYS A 56 9.39 5.18 1.11
N ASP A 57 9.01 4.61 2.23
CA ASP A 57 8.06 5.21 3.18
C ASP A 57 8.75 6.11 4.22
N ILE A 58 10.08 5.95 4.35
CA ILE A 58 10.92 6.74 5.23
C ILE A 58 12.23 7.11 4.54
N PHE A 59 12.68 8.35 4.74
CA PHE A 59 13.92 8.86 4.17
C PHE A 59 14.86 9.30 5.28
N PHE A 60 16.15 8.99 5.11
CA PHE A 60 17.19 9.52 5.95
C PHE A 60 17.45 10.99 5.61
N SER A 61 17.41 11.86 6.59
CA SER A 61 17.54 13.30 6.44
C SER A 61 18.72 13.87 7.27
N LYS A 62 19.04 15.13 7.07
CA LYS A 62 20.05 15.83 7.86
C LYS A 62 19.75 15.78 9.37
N THR A 63 18.48 15.75 9.76
CA THR A 63 18.08 15.73 11.19
C THR A 63 18.30 14.38 11.85
N ASP A 64 18.56 13.32 11.09
CA ASP A 64 18.81 11.98 11.61
C ASP A 64 20.28 11.74 12.03
N PHE A 65 21.21 12.63 11.65
CA PHE A 65 22.57 12.60 12.18
C PHE A 65 22.59 13.02 13.64
N HIS A 66 23.34 12.29 14.45
CA HIS A 66 23.52 12.62 15.87
C HIS A 66 24.12 14.02 16.07
N VAL A 67 23.64 14.71 17.09
CA VAL A 67 24.21 15.99 17.55
C VAL A 67 24.73 15.76 18.96
N ASN A 68 26.02 15.99 19.17
CA ASN A 68 26.67 15.82 20.45
C ASN A 68 26.33 16.95 21.46
N ALA A 69 26.77 16.82 22.69
CA ALA A 69 26.52 17.82 23.75
C ALA A 69 27.08 19.22 23.44
N ALA A 70 28.08 19.32 22.56
CA ALA A 70 28.65 20.59 22.11
C ALA A 70 27.83 21.24 20.96
N GLY A 71 26.75 20.59 20.51
CA GLY A 71 25.93 21.06 19.40
C GLY A 71 26.50 20.71 18.02
N GLU A 72 27.53 19.91 17.94
CA GLU A 72 28.16 19.51 16.68
C GLU A 72 27.45 18.28 16.11
N ARG A 73 27.16 18.35 14.81
CA ARG A 73 26.50 17.24 14.08
C ARG A 73 27.53 16.29 13.52
N ALA A 74 27.29 15.00 13.67
CA ALA A 74 28.12 13.95 13.11
C ALA A 74 28.20 14.06 11.58
N ALA A 75 29.37 13.82 11.01
CA ALA A 75 29.60 13.84 9.56
C ALA A 75 29.10 12.57 8.85
N PHE A 76 28.93 11.48 9.59
CA PHE A 76 28.41 10.20 9.09
C PHE A 76 27.47 9.57 10.10
N ALA A 77 26.58 8.70 9.62
CA ALA A 77 25.78 7.80 10.43
C ALA A 77 25.82 6.41 9.80
N GLN A 78 25.85 5.37 10.63
CA GLN A 78 25.97 3.99 10.17
C GLN A 78 24.90 3.11 10.81
N ILE A 79 24.32 2.24 9.98
CA ILE A 79 23.35 1.22 10.38
C ILE A 79 23.87 -0.12 9.86
N ASP A 80 24.17 -1.04 10.77
CA ASP A 80 24.59 -2.40 10.42
C ASP A 80 23.49 -3.38 10.84
N VAL A 81 23.06 -4.22 9.91
CA VAL A 81 22.03 -5.23 10.15
C VAL A 81 22.63 -6.62 9.95
N TYR A 82 22.47 -7.44 10.97
CA TYR A 82 22.92 -8.84 10.97
C TYR A 82 21.71 -9.75 11.01
N LEU A 83 21.67 -10.68 10.08
CA LEU A 83 20.55 -11.60 9.85
C LEU A 83 20.96 -13.04 10.16
N LYS A 84 20.01 -13.85 10.58
CA LYS A 84 20.17 -15.30 10.76
C LYS A 84 19.09 -16.08 10.03
N ASP A 85 19.34 -17.37 9.78
CA ASP A 85 18.52 -18.23 8.93
C ASP A 85 18.39 -17.64 7.51
N VAL A 86 19.47 -17.08 6.95
CA VAL A 86 19.51 -16.43 5.63
C VAL A 86 19.57 -17.50 4.54
N PRO A 87 18.64 -17.48 3.56
CA PRO A 87 18.69 -18.41 2.44
C PRO A 87 19.86 -18.08 1.51
N GLN A 88 20.48 -19.12 0.95
CA GLN A 88 21.70 -19.01 0.11
C GLN A 88 21.51 -18.24 -1.20
N ASN A 89 20.28 -18.08 -1.65
CA ASN A 89 19.97 -17.30 -2.86
C ASN A 89 20.19 -15.78 -2.67
N LEU A 90 20.30 -15.29 -1.43
CA LEU A 90 20.63 -13.90 -1.12
C LEU A 90 22.15 -13.70 -1.07
N ILE A 91 22.82 -13.94 -2.20
CA ILE A 91 24.28 -14.01 -2.33
C ILE A 91 24.99 -12.73 -1.83
N GLU A 92 24.37 -11.56 -2.04
CA GLU A 92 24.99 -10.28 -1.67
C GLU A 92 25.18 -10.12 -0.16
N ILE A 93 24.27 -10.66 0.64
CA ILE A 93 24.28 -10.53 2.11
C ILE A 93 24.70 -11.82 2.83
N TRP A 94 24.73 -12.95 2.12
CA TRP A 94 25.02 -14.25 2.68
C TRP A 94 26.50 -14.38 3.09
N ASP A 95 26.77 -14.92 4.29
CA ASP A 95 28.13 -15.19 4.76
C ASP A 95 28.56 -16.63 4.37
N PRO A 96 29.54 -16.79 3.46
CA PRO A 96 30.01 -18.12 3.05
C PRO A 96 30.74 -18.89 4.15
N ILE A 97 31.21 -18.21 5.21
CA ILE A 97 31.89 -18.83 6.35
C ILE A 97 30.86 -19.30 7.39
N GLN A 98 29.76 -18.57 7.53
CA GLN A 98 28.64 -18.89 8.42
C GLN A 98 27.36 -18.98 7.59
N PRO A 99 27.07 -20.13 6.98
CA PRO A 99 26.04 -20.24 5.95
C PRO A 99 24.60 -19.93 6.41
N ASP A 100 24.37 -19.84 7.73
CA ASP A 100 23.10 -19.43 8.30
C ASP A 100 23.01 -17.91 8.56
N CYS A 101 24.09 -17.19 8.31
CA CYS A 101 24.21 -15.77 8.66
C CYS A 101 24.32 -14.91 7.41
N GLY A 102 23.91 -13.67 7.56
CA GLY A 102 24.11 -12.63 6.57
C GLY A 102 24.18 -11.26 7.22
N GLU A 103 24.78 -10.32 6.54
CA GLU A 103 24.89 -8.95 7.03
C GLU A 103 24.83 -7.95 5.87
N PHE A 104 24.33 -6.77 6.17
CA PHE A 104 24.45 -5.63 5.28
C PHE A 104 24.60 -4.34 6.08
N HIS A 105 25.17 -3.36 5.44
CA HIS A 105 25.61 -2.11 6.05
C HIS A 105 25.13 -0.93 5.22
N VAL A 106 24.70 0.12 5.90
CA VAL A 106 24.32 1.38 5.27
C VAL A 106 25.03 2.53 5.98
N VAL A 107 25.79 3.30 5.23
CA VAL A 107 26.46 4.50 5.74
C VAL A 107 25.90 5.72 5.03
N PHE A 108 25.47 6.68 5.82
CA PHE A 108 25.04 8.00 5.37
C PHE A 108 26.12 9.01 5.65
N THR A 109 26.42 9.87 4.69
CA THR A 109 27.40 10.96 4.84
C THR A 109 26.75 12.30 4.54
N LEU A 110 27.14 13.31 5.33
CA LEU A 110 26.72 14.69 5.14
C LEU A 110 27.81 15.45 4.41
N GLU A 111 27.56 15.82 3.17
CA GLU A 111 28.51 16.58 2.34
C GLU A 111 27.97 17.97 2.04
N LYS A 112 28.88 18.95 1.90
CA LYS A 112 28.53 20.25 1.38
C LYS A 112 28.62 20.26 -0.14
N THR A 113 27.57 20.72 -0.81
CA THR A 113 27.60 20.95 -2.25
C THR A 113 28.47 22.18 -2.59
N ALA A 114 28.86 22.31 -3.84
CA ALA A 114 29.56 23.51 -4.35
C ALA A 114 28.81 24.83 -4.05
N ALA A 115 27.47 24.75 -3.94
CA ALA A 115 26.60 25.88 -3.58
C ALA A 115 26.49 26.09 -2.05
N GLY A 116 27.23 25.36 -1.22
CA GLY A 116 27.21 25.46 0.24
C GLY A 116 26.00 24.82 0.93
N THR A 117 25.14 24.14 0.19
CA THR A 117 23.98 23.42 0.74
C THR A 117 24.39 22.01 1.21
N ASP A 118 23.84 21.56 2.32
CA ASP A 118 24.08 20.23 2.83
C ASP A 118 23.33 19.19 2.00
N LYS A 119 24.04 18.12 1.60
CA LYS A 119 23.49 16.98 0.86
C LYS A 119 23.81 15.69 1.60
N VAL A 120 22.80 14.86 1.80
CA VAL A 120 22.95 13.50 2.34
C VAL A 120 23.24 12.56 1.17
N LYS A 121 24.32 11.81 1.28
CA LYS A 121 24.65 10.67 0.41
C LYS A 121 24.60 9.39 1.22
N TYR A 122 24.40 8.26 0.56
CA TYR A 122 24.48 6.97 1.20
C TYR A 122 25.27 5.96 0.36
N ARG A 123 25.80 4.96 1.03
CA ARG A 123 26.39 3.75 0.46
C ARG A 123 25.80 2.55 1.20
N ALA A 124 25.43 1.51 0.46
CA ALA A 124 24.91 0.28 1.04
C ALA A 124 25.61 -0.91 0.40
N TRP A 125 26.05 -1.85 1.22
CA TRP A 125 26.73 -3.06 0.76
C TRP A 125 26.38 -4.26 1.63
N GLY A 126 26.48 -5.46 1.04
CA GLY A 126 26.25 -6.72 1.72
C GLY A 126 27.58 -7.43 2.09
N GLY A 127 27.58 -8.16 3.19
CA GLY A 127 28.76 -8.86 3.69
C GLY A 127 29.88 -7.92 4.15
N LYS A 128 31.06 -8.44 4.29
CA LYS A 128 32.23 -7.73 4.86
C LYS A 128 32.93 -6.78 3.86
N CYS A 129 32.58 -6.84 2.59
CA CYS A 129 33.27 -6.08 1.55
C CYS A 129 32.42 -4.91 1.07
N GLU A 130 32.88 -3.67 1.29
CA GLU A 130 32.21 -2.44 0.84
C GLU A 130 32.00 -2.36 -0.69
N GLY A 131 32.77 -3.13 -1.47
CA GLY A 131 32.63 -3.21 -2.91
C GLY A 131 31.43 -4.05 -3.37
N ASN A 132 30.84 -4.85 -2.50
CA ASN A 132 29.67 -5.68 -2.78
C ASN A 132 28.39 -4.86 -2.58
N LEU A 133 28.03 -4.04 -3.57
CA LEU A 133 26.89 -3.14 -3.48
C LEU A 133 25.59 -3.91 -3.31
N LEU A 134 24.75 -3.45 -2.39
CA LEU A 134 23.43 -4.00 -2.12
C LEU A 134 22.46 -3.58 -3.21
N SER A 135 21.76 -4.54 -3.82
CA SER A 135 20.76 -4.29 -4.86
C SER A 135 19.35 -4.11 -4.28
N SER A 136 18.45 -3.52 -5.08
CA SER A 136 17.02 -3.47 -4.76
C SER A 136 16.40 -4.86 -4.67
N ASP A 137 16.80 -5.76 -5.58
CA ASP A 137 16.25 -7.11 -5.69
C ASP A 137 16.47 -7.92 -4.41
N THR A 138 17.65 -7.76 -3.78
CA THR A 138 17.96 -8.40 -2.50
C THR A 138 17.06 -7.89 -1.37
N LEU A 139 16.83 -6.57 -1.27
CA LEU A 139 15.95 -6.01 -0.23
C LEU A 139 14.47 -6.29 -0.50
N GLU A 140 14.05 -6.30 -1.76
CA GLU A 140 12.68 -6.69 -2.14
C GLU A 140 12.39 -8.17 -1.77
N ALA A 141 13.39 -9.05 -1.95
CA ALA A 141 13.26 -10.46 -1.57
C ALA A 141 13.14 -10.68 -0.05
N ILE A 142 13.66 -9.73 0.77
CA ILE A 142 13.60 -9.83 2.23
C ILE A 142 12.24 -9.38 2.79
N ASN A 143 11.57 -8.45 2.14
CA ASN A 143 10.28 -7.83 2.49
C ASN A 143 10.13 -7.48 3.99
N LEU A 144 10.16 -6.19 4.31
CA LEU A 144 9.95 -5.67 5.66
C LEU A 144 8.59 -4.99 5.75
N ASP A 145 7.67 -5.56 6.52
CA ASP A 145 6.39 -4.92 6.81
C ASP A 145 6.46 -4.09 8.08
N TYR A 146 6.18 -2.80 7.97
CA TYR A 146 6.08 -1.88 9.10
C TYR A 146 4.63 -1.54 9.42
N LEU A 147 4.24 -1.79 10.65
CA LEU A 147 2.94 -1.38 11.17
C LEU A 147 3.12 -0.18 12.11
N SER A 148 2.65 0.99 11.71
CA SER A 148 2.75 2.21 12.53
C SER A 148 1.92 2.10 13.81
N ALA A 149 2.36 2.78 14.89
CA ALA A 149 1.64 2.82 16.16
C ALA A 149 0.27 3.52 16.03
N LEU A 150 0.20 4.55 15.21
CA LEU A 150 -1.03 5.19 14.75
C LEU A 150 -1.36 4.62 13.38
N ARG A 151 -2.06 3.48 13.37
CA ARG A 151 -2.54 2.87 12.15
C ARG A 151 -3.69 3.70 11.61
N ASP A 152 -3.39 4.62 10.72
CA ASP A 152 -4.43 5.34 10.00
C ASP A 152 -4.84 4.52 8.76
N ALA A 153 -5.68 3.51 9.02
CA ALA A 153 -6.28 2.71 7.96
C ALA A 153 -6.94 3.60 6.90
N SER A 154 -7.46 4.75 7.31
CA SER A 154 -8.09 5.69 6.39
C SER A 154 -7.07 6.30 5.42
N SER A 155 -5.83 6.52 5.87
CA SER A 155 -4.75 7.03 5.03
C SER A 155 -4.21 5.96 4.07
N GLU A 156 -3.99 4.74 4.55
CA GLU A 156 -3.39 3.65 3.77
C GLU A 156 -4.36 3.01 2.76
N MET A 157 -5.68 3.06 3.05
CA MET A 157 -6.73 2.55 2.16
C MET A 157 -7.41 3.64 1.32
N LYS A 158 -6.92 4.89 1.37
CA LYS A 158 -7.40 5.92 0.44
C LYS A 158 -7.19 5.49 -1.00
N PRO A 159 -8.14 5.79 -1.90
CA PRO A 159 -7.97 5.53 -3.32
C PRO A 159 -6.70 6.18 -3.84
N SER A 160 -5.69 5.37 -4.11
CA SER A 160 -4.41 5.80 -4.67
C SER A 160 -3.67 4.61 -5.29
N ARG A 161 -2.72 4.89 -6.18
CA ARG A 161 -1.87 3.84 -6.79
C ARG A 161 -1.01 3.08 -5.78
N ASN A 162 -0.74 3.69 -4.63
CA ASN A 162 0.12 3.13 -3.59
C ASN A 162 -0.69 2.70 -2.35
N SER A 163 -2.02 2.54 -2.48
CA SER A 163 -2.85 2.06 -1.37
C SER A 163 -2.59 0.57 -1.11
N LYS A 164 -2.82 0.13 0.13
CA LYS A 164 -2.75 -1.30 0.49
C LYS A 164 -3.75 -2.16 -0.32
N LEU A 165 -4.87 -1.57 -0.72
CA LEU A 165 -5.83 -2.25 -1.62
C LEU A 165 -5.27 -2.44 -3.03
N ALA A 166 -4.54 -1.45 -3.55
CA ALA A 166 -3.87 -1.57 -4.84
C ALA A 166 -2.83 -2.68 -4.80
N GLU A 167 -1.99 -2.72 -3.77
CA GLU A 167 -0.97 -3.74 -3.54
C GLU A 167 -1.59 -5.14 -3.40
N LEU A 168 -2.70 -5.26 -2.65
CA LEU A 168 -3.44 -6.51 -2.51
C LEU A 168 -3.99 -7.00 -3.85
N LEU A 169 -4.63 -6.11 -4.63
CA LEU A 169 -5.14 -6.48 -5.95
C LEU A 169 -4.02 -6.87 -6.92
N GLU A 170 -2.89 -6.17 -6.90
CA GLU A 170 -1.69 -6.54 -7.67
C GLU A 170 -1.17 -7.92 -7.29
N THR A 171 -1.23 -8.26 -5.99
CA THR A 171 -0.79 -9.56 -5.47
C THR A 171 -1.74 -10.69 -5.86
N ILE A 172 -3.04 -10.44 -5.91
CA ILE A 172 -4.07 -11.42 -6.30
C ILE A 172 -4.06 -11.59 -7.83
N ALA A 173 -4.05 -10.49 -8.59
CA ALA A 173 -4.00 -10.51 -10.05
C ALA A 173 -2.56 -10.68 -10.57
N LYS A 174 -1.89 -11.76 -10.17
CA LYS A 174 -0.49 -12.03 -10.56
C LYS A 174 -0.32 -12.34 -12.04
N GLU A 175 -1.31 -13.00 -12.65
CA GLU A 175 -1.22 -13.35 -14.06
C GLU A 175 -1.59 -12.17 -14.97
N PRO A 176 -0.85 -11.97 -16.07
CA PRO A 176 -1.17 -10.91 -17.05
C PRO A 176 -2.61 -10.99 -17.55
N LYS A 177 -3.16 -12.18 -17.72
CA LYS A 177 -4.54 -12.43 -18.17
C LYS A 177 -5.59 -11.84 -17.22
N ASP A 178 -5.36 -11.89 -15.91
CA ASP A 178 -6.31 -11.35 -14.92
C ASP A 178 -6.34 -9.82 -15.00
N LYS A 179 -5.17 -9.21 -15.18
CA LYS A 179 -5.05 -7.76 -15.36
C LYS A 179 -5.70 -7.30 -16.66
N GLU A 180 -5.45 -8.00 -17.75
CA GLU A 180 -6.06 -7.72 -19.06
C GLU A 180 -7.59 -7.85 -19.01
N ALA A 181 -8.12 -8.88 -18.35
CA ALA A 181 -9.56 -9.06 -18.22
C ALA A 181 -10.25 -7.90 -17.50
N LEU A 182 -9.61 -7.34 -16.46
CA LEU A 182 -10.12 -6.16 -15.76
C LEU A 182 -10.07 -4.90 -16.63
N VAL A 183 -8.96 -4.71 -17.35
CA VAL A 183 -8.78 -3.58 -18.28
C VAL A 183 -9.78 -3.65 -19.43
N ASP A 184 -10.04 -4.83 -19.99
CA ASP A 184 -10.98 -5.02 -21.09
C ASP A 184 -12.44 -4.73 -20.66
N LYS A 185 -12.82 -5.10 -19.44
CA LYS A 185 -14.13 -4.72 -18.89
C LYS A 185 -14.28 -3.20 -18.80
N LEU A 186 -13.25 -2.51 -18.33
CA LEU A 186 -13.25 -1.04 -18.25
C LEU A 186 -13.26 -0.40 -19.65
N ARG A 187 -12.53 -1.00 -20.62
CA ARG A 187 -12.53 -0.56 -22.01
C ARG A 187 -13.93 -0.67 -22.64
N THR A 188 -14.64 -1.78 -22.39
CA THR A 188 -16.01 -1.98 -22.85
C THR A 188 -16.94 -0.94 -22.25
N ALA A 189 -16.86 -0.70 -20.94
CA ALA A 189 -17.66 0.33 -20.26
C ALA A 189 -17.37 1.74 -20.83
N ASN A 190 -16.10 2.08 -21.09
CA ASN A 190 -15.74 3.34 -21.72
C ASN A 190 -16.34 3.50 -23.13
N GLN A 191 -16.37 2.41 -23.91
CA GLN A 191 -17.00 2.42 -25.23
C GLN A 191 -18.52 2.64 -25.15
N GLU A 192 -19.18 1.99 -24.20
CA GLU A 192 -20.60 2.19 -23.96
C GLU A 192 -20.91 3.64 -23.54
N ILE A 193 -20.09 4.23 -22.68
CA ILE A 193 -20.22 5.65 -22.29
C ILE A 193 -20.08 6.56 -23.51
N LEU A 194 -19.08 6.33 -24.39
CA LEU A 194 -18.88 7.13 -25.57
C LEU A 194 -20.04 7.05 -26.59
N GLN A 195 -20.81 5.98 -26.55
CA GLN A 195 -22.00 5.80 -27.41
C GLN A 195 -23.26 6.44 -26.83
N THR A 196 -23.21 7.06 -25.66
CA THR A 196 -24.37 7.73 -25.05
C THR A 196 -24.83 8.92 -25.90
N GLU A 197 -26.14 9.12 -25.93
CA GLU A 197 -26.76 10.24 -26.68
C GLU A 197 -26.22 11.62 -26.25
N SER A 198 -25.92 11.77 -24.95
CA SER A 198 -25.38 13.03 -24.40
C SER A 198 -24.02 13.37 -24.97
N LEU A 199 -23.09 12.38 -25.07
CA LEU A 199 -21.77 12.60 -25.68
C LEU A 199 -21.86 12.77 -27.19
N GLY A 200 -22.76 12.06 -27.84
CA GLY A 200 -23.06 12.25 -29.25
C GLY A 200 -23.51 13.70 -29.56
N LYS A 201 -24.44 14.23 -28.78
CA LYS A 201 -24.91 15.61 -28.89
C LYS A 201 -23.78 16.61 -28.60
N THR A 202 -22.97 16.38 -27.57
CA THR A 202 -21.83 17.26 -27.22
C THR A 202 -20.85 17.33 -28.39
N LYS A 203 -20.49 16.19 -28.98
CA LYS A 203 -19.61 16.11 -30.13
C LYS A 203 -20.21 16.86 -31.35
N GLN A 204 -21.50 16.71 -31.58
CA GLN A 204 -22.20 17.39 -32.66
C GLN A 204 -22.15 18.91 -32.47
N VAL A 205 -22.50 19.43 -31.29
CA VAL A 205 -22.48 20.87 -30.99
C VAL A 205 -21.09 21.46 -31.16
N ILE A 206 -20.03 20.77 -30.72
CA ILE A 206 -18.66 21.22 -30.89
C ILE A 206 -18.34 21.32 -32.38
N ASN A 207 -18.64 20.31 -33.18
CA ASN A 207 -18.33 20.30 -34.60
C ASN A 207 -19.14 21.32 -35.40
N GLU A 208 -20.41 21.55 -35.05
CA GLU A 208 -21.24 22.59 -35.66
C GLU A 208 -20.68 24.00 -35.40
N ASN A 209 -20.21 24.27 -34.16
CA ASN A 209 -19.59 25.53 -33.82
C ASN A 209 -18.23 25.71 -34.55
N LEU A 210 -17.40 24.66 -34.62
CA LEU A 210 -16.16 24.71 -35.36
C LEU A 210 -16.42 25.00 -36.84
N PHE A 211 -17.34 24.30 -37.45
CA PHE A 211 -17.71 24.52 -38.86
C PHE A 211 -18.21 25.96 -39.11
N SER A 212 -18.92 26.57 -38.16
CA SER A 212 -19.37 27.95 -38.27
C SER A 212 -18.25 28.99 -38.22
N ILE A 213 -17.09 28.66 -37.62
CA ILE A 213 -15.95 29.55 -37.45
C ILE A 213 -14.95 29.42 -38.62
N GLU A 214 -14.78 28.24 -39.17
CA GLU A 214 -13.68 27.91 -40.07
C GLU A 214 -13.85 28.36 -41.53
N GLN A 215 -15.05 28.83 -41.94
CA GLN A 215 -15.32 29.40 -43.29
C GLN A 215 -14.39 28.87 -44.38
N ASP A 216 -14.45 27.58 -44.71
CA ASP A 216 -13.77 26.92 -45.85
C ASP A 216 -12.23 26.84 -45.84
N LEU A 217 -11.51 27.24 -44.78
CA LEU A 217 -10.05 27.30 -44.78
C LEU A 217 -9.34 26.10 -44.12
N MET A 218 -9.96 25.42 -43.17
CA MET A 218 -9.41 24.18 -42.53
C MET A 218 -10.54 23.25 -42.14
N TYR A 219 -10.54 22.04 -42.67
CA TYR A 219 -11.50 21.01 -42.30
C TYR A 219 -11.02 20.25 -41.04
N GLN A 220 -11.33 20.74 -39.86
CA GLN A 220 -11.02 20.07 -38.60
C GLN A 220 -12.31 19.47 -38.01
N LYS A 221 -12.21 18.24 -37.53
CA LYS A 221 -13.28 17.55 -36.83
C LYS A 221 -12.80 17.09 -35.48
N VAL A 222 -13.54 17.45 -34.43
CA VAL A 222 -13.28 17.00 -33.08
C VAL A 222 -13.97 15.67 -32.84
N ASP A 223 -13.22 14.72 -32.27
CA ASP A 223 -13.76 13.50 -31.71
C ASP A 223 -13.55 13.50 -30.18
N LEU A 224 -14.45 12.85 -29.46
CA LEU A 224 -14.38 12.70 -28.02
C LEU A 224 -13.87 11.29 -27.71
N GLY A 225 -12.90 11.20 -26.84
CA GLY A 225 -12.36 9.95 -26.33
C GLY A 225 -12.24 9.98 -24.82
N LEU A 226 -12.35 8.84 -24.18
CA LEU A 226 -11.98 8.66 -22.79
C LEU A 226 -10.53 8.23 -22.68
N VAL A 227 -9.92 8.52 -21.54
CA VAL A 227 -8.55 8.09 -21.25
C VAL A 227 -8.47 6.56 -21.35
N GLU A 228 -7.43 6.05 -22.01
CA GLU A 228 -7.23 4.62 -22.16
C GLU A 228 -7.14 3.95 -20.76
N PRO A 229 -7.95 2.92 -20.52
CA PRO A 229 -7.98 2.25 -19.23
C PRO A 229 -6.67 1.49 -19.00
N ARG A 230 -6.13 1.65 -17.79
CA ARG A 230 -4.94 0.95 -17.31
C ARG A 230 -5.26 0.25 -16.01
N PHE A 231 -4.56 -0.82 -15.71
CA PHE A 231 -4.73 -1.56 -14.47
C PHE A 231 -4.52 -0.67 -13.25
N GLU A 232 -3.51 0.21 -13.29
CA GLU A 232 -3.21 1.18 -12.22
C GLU A 232 -4.34 2.19 -11.99
N SER A 233 -5.15 2.47 -13.00
CA SER A 233 -6.33 3.33 -12.85
C SER A 233 -7.44 2.62 -12.09
N ILE A 234 -7.59 1.32 -12.29
CA ILE A 234 -8.54 0.48 -11.56
C ILE A 234 -8.11 0.38 -10.11
N THR A 235 -6.85 0.02 -9.84
CA THR A 235 -6.32 -0.12 -8.47
C THR A 235 -6.39 1.19 -7.70
N ALA A 236 -6.11 2.32 -8.36
CA ALA A 236 -6.16 3.65 -7.75
C ALA A 236 -7.59 4.14 -7.43
N SER A 237 -8.62 3.53 -8.00
CA SER A 237 -10.02 3.89 -7.76
C SER A 237 -10.71 3.04 -6.70
N LEU A 238 -10.04 1.99 -6.19
CA LEU A 238 -10.60 1.10 -5.19
C LEU A 238 -10.92 1.83 -3.89
N ARG A 239 -12.10 1.58 -3.35
CA ARG A 239 -12.56 2.12 -2.07
C ARG A 239 -12.99 1.00 -1.14
N THR A 240 -12.76 1.19 0.14
CA THR A 240 -13.19 0.25 1.18
C THR A 240 -14.41 0.79 1.90
N TRP A 241 -15.45 -0.02 1.95
CA TRP A 241 -16.66 0.23 2.70
C TRP A 241 -16.75 -0.75 3.86
N ILE A 242 -17.12 -0.27 5.03
CA ILE A 242 -17.29 -1.08 6.23
C ILE A 242 -18.75 -1.02 6.64
N VAL A 243 -19.33 -2.19 6.86
CA VAL A 243 -20.67 -2.30 7.46
C VAL A 243 -20.47 -2.64 8.93
N PRO A 244 -20.86 -1.77 9.88
CA PRO A 244 -20.68 -2.02 11.28
C PRO A 244 -21.48 -3.23 11.78
N ARG A 245 -20.92 -3.98 12.71
CA ARG A 245 -21.56 -5.19 13.26
C ARG A 245 -22.94 -4.92 13.85
N TRP A 246 -23.19 -3.75 14.41
CA TRP A 246 -24.49 -3.37 14.96
C TRP A 246 -25.62 -3.37 13.92
N CYS A 247 -25.31 -3.19 12.64
CA CYS A 247 -26.27 -3.33 11.54
C CYS A 247 -26.82 -4.76 11.41
N PHE A 248 -26.10 -5.74 11.97
CA PHE A 248 -26.49 -7.14 11.97
C PHE A 248 -27.09 -7.61 13.29
N MET A 249 -27.22 -6.72 14.29
CA MET A 249 -27.70 -6.99 15.63
C MET A 249 -28.88 -6.07 15.97
N GLY A 250 -29.97 -6.60 16.51
CA GLY A 250 -31.15 -5.83 16.94
C GLY A 250 -32.41 -6.13 16.12
N GLU A 251 -33.35 -5.18 16.08
CA GLU A 251 -34.63 -5.36 15.34
C GLU A 251 -34.43 -5.51 13.82
N ASP A 252 -33.35 -4.98 13.27
CA ASP A 252 -32.94 -5.23 11.90
C ASP A 252 -32.43 -6.66 11.63
N HIS A 253 -32.40 -7.51 12.66
CA HIS A 253 -32.11 -8.94 12.54
C HIS A 253 -33.05 -9.65 11.56
N GLN A 254 -34.25 -9.15 11.35
CA GLN A 254 -35.19 -9.71 10.35
C GLN A 254 -34.70 -9.48 8.93
N LYS A 255 -34.12 -8.30 8.63
CA LYS A 255 -33.53 -8.01 7.30
C LYS A 255 -32.30 -8.87 7.03
N TYR A 256 -31.47 -9.05 8.04
CA TYR A 256 -30.33 -9.94 7.96
C TYR A 256 -30.74 -11.42 7.86
N ALA A 257 -31.79 -11.84 8.55
CA ALA A 257 -32.35 -13.18 8.42
C ALA A 257 -32.90 -13.45 7.00
N GLN A 258 -33.49 -12.43 6.35
CA GLN A 258 -33.91 -12.52 4.97
C GLN A 258 -32.71 -12.65 4.01
N VAL A 259 -31.66 -11.89 4.24
CA VAL A 259 -30.41 -12.00 3.48
C VAL A 259 -29.74 -13.37 3.73
N ARG A 260 -29.77 -13.87 4.95
CA ARG A 260 -29.28 -15.21 5.31
C ARG A 260 -30.11 -16.35 4.72
N ALA A 261 -31.41 -16.13 4.53
CA ALA A 261 -32.27 -17.09 3.83
C ALA A 261 -31.85 -17.30 2.36
N LEU A 262 -31.09 -16.35 1.77
CA LEU A 262 -30.47 -16.53 0.45
C LEU A 262 -29.39 -17.60 0.42
N GLU A 263 -28.75 -17.89 1.57
CA GLU A 263 -27.73 -18.95 1.68
C GLU A 263 -28.30 -20.32 1.35
N SER A 264 -29.56 -20.54 1.68
CA SER A 264 -30.24 -21.82 1.38
C SER A 264 -30.75 -21.91 -0.06
N SER A 265 -30.61 -20.85 -0.85
CA SER A 265 -31.04 -20.81 -2.24
C SER A 265 -29.86 -21.11 -3.18
N ASP A 266 -29.91 -22.23 -3.89
CA ASP A 266 -28.89 -22.59 -4.89
C ASP A 266 -28.69 -21.51 -5.96
N LYS A 267 -29.70 -20.67 -6.20
CA LYS A 267 -29.71 -19.57 -7.16
C LYS A 267 -28.75 -18.45 -6.78
N TYR A 268 -28.59 -18.18 -5.48
CA TYR A 268 -27.81 -17.05 -4.98
C TYR A 268 -26.48 -17.46 -4.34
N LYS A 269 -26.23 -18.75 -4.22
CA LYS A 269 -25.03 -19.31 -3.58
C LYS A 269 -23.72 -18.78 -4.17
N ALA A 270 -23.69 -18.46 -5.48
CA ALA A 270 -22.51 -17.88 -6.14
C ALA A 270 -22.14 -16.46 -5.66
N TYR A 271 -23.05 -15.75 -4.98
CA TYR A 271 -22.87 -14.39 -4.47
C TYR A 271 -22.63 -14.35 -2.96
N ILE A 272 -22.72 -15.50 -2.31
CA ILE A 272 -22.57 -15.65 -0.87
C ILE A 272 -21.28 -16.45 -0.64
N HIS A 273 -20.31 -15.80 -0.02
CA HIS A 273 -19.06 -16.44 0.34
C HIS A 273 -19.07 -16.69 1.85
N ASP A 274 -19.11 -17.98 2.22
CA ASP A 274 -18.91 -18.39 3.62
C ASP A 274 -17.40 -18.40 3.88
N GLN A 275 -16.95 -17.55 4.80
CA GLN A 275 -15.59 -17.51 5.28
C GLN A 275 -15.59 -17.85 6.78
N GLU A 276 -14.52 -18.46 7.27
CA GLU A 276 -14.34 -18.81 8.69
C GLU A 276 -14.60 -17.65 9.66
N CYS A 277 -14.50 -16.40 9.20
CA CYS A 277 -14.67 -15.19 9.99
C CYS A 277 -16.01 -14.47 9.80
N GLY A 278 -16.90 -14.96 8.95
CA GLY A 278 -18.23 -14.36 8.74
C GLY A 278 -18.72 -14.42 7.29
N LEU A 279 -20.01 -14.15 7.15
CA LEU A 279 -20.71 -14.18 5.89
C LEU A 279 -20.39 -12.93 5.06
N TYR A 280 -19.89 -13.12 3.86
CA TYR A 280 -19.72 -12.05 2.88
C TYR A 280 -20.75 -12.18 1.75
N ILE A 281 -21.46 -11.10 1.48
CA ILE A 281 -22.47 -11.05 0.41
C ILE A 281 -22.04 -9.99 -0.60
N ASP A 282 -21.93 -10.40 -1.85
CA ASP A 282 -21.69 -9.46 -2.95
C ASP A 282 -23.00 -8.75 -3.35
N VAL A 283 -23.31 -7.69 -2.61
CA VAL A 283 -24.53 -6.91 -2.74
C VAL A 283 -24.65 -6.26 -4.12
N ASP A 284 -23.54 -5.77 -4.68
CA ASP A 284 -23.57 -5.05 -5.95
C ASP A 284 -23.84 -6.01 -7.13
N SER A 285 -23.23 -7.18 -7.12
CA SER A 285 -23.52 -8.22 -8.11
C SER A 285 -24.95 -8.75 -8.02
N LEU A 286 -25.49 -8.85 -6.80
CA LEU A 286 -26.90 -9.21 -6.59
C LEU A 286 -27.86 -8.14 -7.10
N ILE A 287 -27.60 -6.86 -6.83
CA ILE A 287 -28.44 -5.75 -7.28
C ILE A 287 -28.38 -5.57 -8.81
N ALA A 288 -27.21 -5.81 -9.43
CA ALA A 288 -27.04 -5.70 -10.88
C ALA A 288 -27.89 -6.71 -11.68
N LYS A 289 -28.22 -7.86 -11.08
CA LYS A 289 -29.15 -8.86 -11.67
C LYS A 289 -30.63 -8.53 -11.40
N LYS A 290 -31.10 -7.41 -11.88
CA LYS A 290 -32.40 -6.81 -11.60
C LYS A 290 -33.62 -7.71 -11.86
N GLU A 291 -33.53 -8.73 -12.71
CA GLU A 291 -34.69 -9.49 -13.20
C GLU A 291 -35.15 -10.61 -12.24
N ASP A 292 -34.33 -10.96 -11.24
CA ASP A 292 -34.54 -12.17 -10.46
C ASP A 292 -34.68 -11.97 -8.93
N LEU A 293 -34.60 -10.75 -8.42
CA LEU A 293 -34.73 -10.46 -7.00
C LEU A 293 -36.13 -10.00 -6.63
N ASP A 294 -36.67 -10.57 -5.55
CA ASP A 294 -37.91 -10.08 -4.92
C ASP A 294 -37.69 -8.64 -4.38
N ASP A 295 -38.70 -7.79 -4.53
CA ASP A 295 -38.61 -6.37 -4.15
C ASP A 295 -38.26 -6.17 -2.66
N SER A 296 -38.78 -7.05 -1.77
CA SER A 296 -38.46 -7.02 -0.34
C SER A 296 -36.98 -7.28 -0.07
N LEU A 297 -36.37 -8.11 -0.91
CA LEU A 297 -34.95 -8.44 -0.79
C LEU A 297 -34.07 -7.36 -1.37
N LYS A 298 -34.46 -6.71 -2.47
CA LYS A 298 -33.81 -5.52 -3.01
C LYS A 298 -33.76 -4.42 -1.97
N ASP A 299 -34.86 -4.16 -1.27
CA ASP A 299 -34.95 -3.16 -0.21
C ASP A 299 -34.07 -3.50 0.98
N ALA A 300 -33.97 -4.77 1.35
CA ALA A 300 -33.06 -5.22 2.42
C ALA A 300 -31.59 -5.03 2.03
N LEU A 301 -31.18 -5.38 0.80
CA LEU A 301 -29.82 -5.21 0.29
C LEU A 301 -29.45 -3.73 0.15
N VAL A 302 -30.35 -2.90 -0.38
CA VAL A 302 -30.17 -1.43 -0.45
C VAL A 302 -30.09 -0.85 0.96
N GLY A 303 -30.86 -1.36 1.91
CA GLY A 303 -30.79 -0.99 3.32
C GLY A 303 -29.42 -1.27 3.95
N LEU A 304 -28.82 -2.44 3.67
CA LEU A 304 -27.46 -2.76 4.12
C LEU A 304 -26.43 -1.78 3.55
N LYS A 305 -26.52 -1.43 2.28
CA LYS A 305 -25.64 -0.46 1.64
C LYS A 305 -25.75 0.95 2.23
N LYS A 306 -26.94 1.34 2.69
CA LYS A 306 -27.19 2.63 3.36
C LYS A 306 -26.42 2.78 4.68
N TYR A 307 -26.11 1.69 5.36
CA TYR A 307 -25.38 1.68 6.62
C TYR A 307 -23.87 1.43 6.44
N SER A 308 -23.38 1.35 5.21
CA SER A 308 -21.96 1.24 4.96
C SER A 308 -21.30 2.61 5.06
N PHE A 309 -20.14 2.65 5.69
CA PHE A 309 -19.32 3.85 5.87
C PHE A 309 -18.00 3.69 5.17
N GLU A 310 -17.51 4.76 4.55
CA GLU A 310 -16.12 4.75 4.10
C GLU A 310 -15.18 4.67 5.33
N ILE A 311 -14.04 4.02 5.16
CA ILE A 311 -13.10 3.70 6.24
C ILE A 311 -12.68 4.94 7.06
N PHE A 312 -12.59 6.12 6.42
CA PHE A 312 -12.20 7.36 7.10
C PHE A 312 -13.30 7.93 8.02
N GLN A 313 -14.54 7.45 7.92
CA GLN A 313 -15.65 7.86 8.78
C GLN A 313 -15.71 7.08 10.09
N ASN A 314 -14.90 6.02 10.22
CA ASN A 314 -14.83 5.20 11.42
C ASN A 314 -13.73 5.70 12.38
N GLY A 315 -13.90 5.42 13.68
CA GLY A 315 -12.88 5.73 14.66
C GLY A 315 -11.61 4.91 14.49
N LEU A 316 -10.45 5.51 14.83
CA LEU A 316 -9.11 4.91 14.68
C LEU A 316 -8.99 3.51 15.30
N GLY A 317 -9.63 3.27 16.46
CA GLY A 317 -9.59 1.97 17.12
C GLY A 317 -10.23 0.84 16.33
N TYR A 318 -11.32 1.13 15.61
CA TYR A 318 -11.99 0.16 14.76
C TYR A 318 -11.23 -0.09 13.47
N ASN A 319 -10.67 0.97 12.88
CA ASN A 319 -9.87 0.88 11.67
C ASN A 319 -8.59 0.05 11.89
N ASN A 320 -8.03 0.07 13.10
CA ASN A 320 -6.85 -0.72 13.44
C ASN A 320 -7.09 -2.24 13.40
N LEU A 321 -8.33 -2.69 13.60
CA LEU A 321 -8.70 -4.11 13.50
C LEU A 321 -8.64 -4.64 12.05
N LEU A 322 -8.69 -3.78 11.06
CA LEU A 322 -8.62 -4.18 9.64
C LEU A 322 -7.21 -4.57 9.20
N PHE A 323 -6.19 -4.30 10.02
CA PHE A 323 -4.80 -4.64 9.74
C PHE A 323 -4.31 -5.90 10.46
N ILE A 324 -5.15 -6.54 11.25
CA ILE A 324 -4.85 -7.79 11.93
C ILE A 324 -5.30 -8.95 11.07
#